data_17e9d9338cc7f2161b3a265c0c397d42
#
_entry.id   17e9d9338cc7f2161b3a265c0c397d42
#
_cell.length_a   1.000
_cell.length_b   1.000
_cell.length_c   1.000
_cell.angle_alpha   90.00
_cell.angle_beta   90.00
_cell.angle_gamma   90.00
#
_symmetry.space_group_name_H-M   'P 1'
#
loop_
_entity.id
_entity.type
_entity.pdbx_description
1 polymer ?
#
loop_
_entity_poly.entity_id
_entity_poly.type
_entity_poly.pdbx_seq_one_letter_code
_entity_poly.pdbx_strand_id
1 'polypeptide(L)'
;MQRRTLVALATLAATLSAPVFSQSGEIRIAHVYSKTGPLEAYGKQTQTGLMMGLDYASGGTMAVNGKKIVVIERDDQGKPDLGKSLLASAYSDDKADIAVGPTSSGVALAMLPVAEEYKKILLVEPAVADAITGDKWNKYIFRTGRNSSQDAISNAVAIDKAGVTIATLAQDYAFGRDGVKAFKGAIKNAKLAHEEYLPTSTTDFTAGAQRLIDKLKDQPGRKIIWILWAGAGNPFKIADMDLKRYGIEIATGGNILPAMASFKNFPGMEGATYYYFGIPKNPVNEALVAAHYKQFKAPPDFFTAGGFSSAMALVTALKATGGDAATNKLIKTMEGMSFDTPKGKMTFRK
;
A
#
# COMPACT_ATOMS: atom_id res chain seq x y z
N MET A 1 -88.73 29.93 27.32
CA MET A 1 -87.59 30.49 26.51
C MET A 1 -86.32 29.90 27.09
N GLN A 2 -85.79 28.83 26.51
CA GLN A 2 -84.53 28.20 26.91
C GLN A 2 -83.47 28.52 25.85
N ARG A 3 -82.40 29.21 26.27
CA ARG A 3 -81.21 29.45 25.46
C ARG A 3 -80.27 28.24 25.58
N ARG A 4 -80.07 27.54 24.51
CA ARG A 4 -79.03 26.50 24.38
C ARG A 4 -77.70 27.12 24.02
N THR A 5 -76.71 27.04 24.92
CA THR A 5 -75.33 27.45 24.69
C THR A 5 -74.56 26.26 24.05
N LEU A 6 -74.12 26.42 22.81
CA LEU A 6 -73.21 25.46 22.15
C LEU A 6 -71.77 25.75 22.58
N VAL A 7 -71.14 24.81 23.26
CA VAL A 7 -69.70 24.81 23.56
C VAL A 7 -68.97 24.06 22.42
N ALA A 8 -68.19 24.78 21.60
CA ALA A 8 -67.34 24.20 20.60
C ALA A 8 -66.04 23.75 21.24
N LEU A 9 -65.79 22.44 21.31
CA LEU A 9 -64.45 21.86 21.66
C LEU A 9 -63.54 21.96 20.43
N ALA A 10 -62.55 22.81 20.51
CA ALA A 10 -61.45 22.85 19.56
C ALA A 10 -60.38 21.85 20.02
N THR A 11 -60.29 20.68 19.37
CA THR A 11 -59.21 19.68 19.56
C THR A 11 -57.98 20.14 18.81
N LEU A 12 -56.99 20.63 19.56
CA LEU A 12 -55.65 20.94 19.08
C LEU A 12 -54.86 19.63 18.86
N ALA A 13 -54.77 19.19 17.61
CA ALA A 13 -53.94 18.05 17.24
C ALA A 13 -52.47 18.48 17.23
N ALA A 14 -51.75 18.26 18.33
CA ALA A 14 -50.30 18.38 18.39
C ALA A 14 -49.67 17.23 17.59
N THR A 15 -49.21 17.50 16.37
CA THR A 15 -48.37 16.57 15.61
C THR A 15 -47.01 16.51 16.26
N LEU A 16 -46.78 15.50 17.09
CA LEU A 16 -45.49 15.07 17.56
C LEU A 16 -44.69 14.58 16.33
N SER A 17 -43.91 15.46 15.73
CA SER A 17 -42.84 15.05 14.82
C SER A 17 -41.79 14.29 15.64
N ALA A 18 -41.92 12.97 15.68
CA ALA A 18 -40.88 12.10 16.18
C ALA A 18 -39.61 12.37 15.33
N PRO A 19 -38.43 12.57 15.96
CA PRO A 19 -37.22 12.65 15.19
C PRO A 19 -37.08 11.33 14.43
N VAL A 20 -37.06 11.41 13.10
CA VAL A 20 -36.67 10.30 12.26
C VAL A 20 -35.22 10.03 12.60
N PHE A 21 -34.96 9.07 13.50
CA PHE A 21 -33.65 8.49 13.64
C PHE A 21 -33.33 7.86 12.28
N SER A 22 -32.62 8.61 11.44
CA SER A 22 -31.96 8.08 10.29
C SER A 22 -31.16 6.89 10.81
N GLN A 23 -31.53 5.69 10.41
CA GLN A 23 -30.78 4.48 10.69
C GLN A 23 -29.38 4.75 10.15
N SER A 24 -28.42 5.06 11.03
CA SER A 24 -27.04 5.36 10.66
C SER A 24 -26.44 4.08 10.10
N GLY A 25 -26.46 3.96 8.78
CA GLY A 25 -25.86 2.84 8.08
C GLY A 25 -24.38 2.76 8.39
N GLU A 26 -23.79 1.61 8.17
CA GLU A 26 -22.34 1.43 8.23
C GLU A 26 -21.73 1.58 6.83
N ILE A 27 -20.48 2.01 6.78
CA ILE A 27 -19.58 1.89 5.63
C ILE A 27 -18.58 0.81 6.00
N ARG A 28 -18.62 -0.32 5.30
CA ARG A 28 -17.80 -1.49 5.61
C ARG A 28 -16.60 -1.56 4.69
N ILE A 29 -15.39 -1.46 5.26
CA ILE A 29 -14.12 -1.53 4.55
C ILE A 29 -13.42 -2.82 4.93
N ALA A 30 -13.25 -3.73 3.96
CA ALA A 30 -12.42 -4.91 4.17
C ALA A 30 -10.94 -4.55 3.99
N HIS A 31 -10.10 -4.85 4.97
CA HIS A 31 -8.65 -4.76 4.83
C HIS A 31 -8.07 -6.18 4.75
N VAL A 32 -7.78 -6.61 3.52
CA VAL A 32 -7.16 -7.90 3.22
C VAL A 32 -5.66 -7.65 3.07
N TYR A 33 -4.85 -8.18 3.98
CA TYR A 33 -3.42 -7.87 4.04
C TYR A 33 -2.62 -8.97 4.72
N SER A 34 -1.31 -8.98 4.57
CA SER A 34 -0.43 -9.92 5.27
C SER A 34 -0.26 -9.48 6.72
N LYS A 35 -1.22 -9.87 7.58
CA LYS A 35 -1.17 -9.63 9.04
C LYS A 35 -0.13 -10.51 9.69
N THR A 36 0.13 -11.68 9.09
CA THR A 36 1.18 -12.64 9.47
C THR A 36 1.98 -13.05 8.24
N GLY A 37 3.07 -13.80 8.45
CA GLY A 37 3.94 -14.33 7.39
C GLY A 37 5.08 -13.37 6.98
N PRO A 38 5.76 -13.65 5.85
CA PRO A 38 7.00 -12.94 5.49
C PRO A 38 6.86 -11.43 5.32
N LEU A 39 5.65 -10.93 4.99
CA LEU A 39 5.36 -9.51 4.78
C LEU A 39 4.66 -8.83 5.97
N GLU A 40 4.61 -9.50 7.12
CA GLU A 40 3.91 -9.03 8.33
C GLU A 40 4.26 -7.59 8.71
N ALA A 41 5.56 -7.25 8.71
CA ALA A 41 6.01 -5.91 9.08
C ALA A 41 5.40 -4.82 8.19
N TYR A 42 5.25 -5.09 6.90
CA TYR A 42 4.67 -4.16 5.92
C TYR A 42 3.15 -4.07 6.08
N GLY A 43 2.49 -5.23 6.21
CA GLY A 43 1.05 -5.30 6.41
C GLY A 43 0.60 -4.56 7.68
N LYS A 44 1.31 -4.78 8.80
CA LYS A 44 1.02 -4.10 10.07
C LYS A 44 1.24 -2.58 9.99
N GLN A 45 2.29 -2.12 9.32
CA GLN A 45 2.49 -0.69 9.10
C GLN A 45 1.36 -0.09 8.27
N THR A 46 0.93 -0.77 7.19
CA THR A 46 -0.19 -0.31 6.35
C THR A 46 -1.49 -0.26 7.15
N GLN A 47 -1.78 -1.27 7.97
CA GLN A 47 -2.96 -1.29 8.84
C GLN A 47 -2.93 -0.13 9.85
N THR A 48 -1.80 0.09 10.50
CA THR A 48 -1.62 1.22 11.42
C THR A 48 -1.91 2.55 10.72
N GLY A 49 -1.34 2.74 9.54
CA GLY A 49 -1.56 3.95 8.74
C GLY A 49 -3.01 4.11 8.30
N LEU A 50 -3.65 3.03 7.84
CA LEU A 50 -5.06 3.04 7.44
C LEU A 50 -5.95 3.49 8.61
N MET A 51 -5.79 2.91 9.80
CA MET A 51 -6.60 3.26 10.97
C MET A 51 -6.37 4.71 11.43
N MET A 52 -5.11 5.14 11.51
CA MET A 52 -4.79 6.54 11.85
C MET A 52 -5.32 7.53 10.82
N GLY A 53 -5.25 7.18 9.54
CA GLY A 53 -5.76 8.01 8.47
C GLY A 53 -7.28 8.10 8.45
N LEU A 54 -8.00 7.01 8.72
CA LEU A 54 -9.46 7.01 8.85
C LEU A 54 -9.91 7.88 10.02
N ASP A 55 -9.24 7.77 11.17
CA ASP A 55 -9.50 8.61 12.34
C ASP A 55 -9.28 10.10 12.00
N TYR A 56 -8.10 10.45 11.46
CA TYR A 56 -7.77 11.81 11.07
C TYR A 56 -8.74 12.39 10.03
N ALA A 57 -8.98 11.66 8.94
CA ALA A 57 -9.80 12.15 7.82
C ALA A 57 -11.29 12.28 8.19
N SER A 58 -11.77 11.49 9.16
CA SER A 58 -13.12 11.59 9.69
C SER A 58 -13.25 12.61 10.84
N GLY A 59 -12.17 13.29 11.22
CA GLY A 59 -12.15 14.24 12.35
C GLY A 59 -12.32 13.56 13.71
N GLY A 60 -11.76 12.35 13.89
CA GLY A 60 -11.82 11.58 15.14
C GLY A 60 -13.13 10.82 15.37
N THR A 61 -14.06 10.88 14.44
CA THR A 61 -15.41 10.30 14.62
C THR A 61 -15.55 8.88 14.10
N MET A 62 -14.61 8.41 13.26
CA MET A 62 -14.74 7.17 12.51
C MET A 62 -16.10 7.04 11.78
N ALA A 63 -16.57 8.17 11.23
CA ALA A 63 -17.84 8.25 10.50
C ALA A 63 -17.76 9.27 9.36
N VAL A 64 -18.58 9.08 8.33
CA VAL A 64 -18.78 10.03 7.22
C VAL A 64 -20.28 10.24 7.03
N ASN A 65 -20.71 11.49 7.11
CA ASN A 65 -22.12 11.89 6.97
C ASN A 65 -23.06 11.03 7.85
N GLY A 66 -22.70 10.79 9.11
CA GLY A 66 -23.46 10.02 10.08
C GLY A 66 -23.37 8.50 9.93
N LYS A 67 -22.67 7.99 8.90
CA LYS A 67 -22.45 6.54 8.72
C LYS A 67 -21.13 6.14 9.35
N LYS A 68 -21.16 5.16 10.27
CA LYS A 68 -19.98 4.62 10.94
C LYS A 68 -19.09 3.87 9.96
N ILE A 69 -17.79 4.12 10.01
CA ILE A 69 -16.78 3.32 9.29
C ILE A 69 -16.45 2.08 10.13
N VAL A 70 -16.60 0.91 9.54
CA VAL A 70 -16.24 -0.38 10.14
C VAL A 70 -15.15 -1.03 9.29
N VAL A 71 -14.00 -1.32 9.90
CA VAL A 71 -12.89 -2.00 9.22
C VAL A 71 -12.91 -3.49 9.58
N ILE A 72 -12.93 -4.35 8.57
CA ILE A 72 -12.97 -5.80 8.68
C ILE A 72 -11.61 -6.33 8.24
N GLU A 73 -10.80 -6.79 9.18
CA GLU A 73 -9.47 -7.32 8.88
C GLU A 73 -9.52 -8.77 8.41
N ARG A 74 -8.71 -9.09 7.38
CA ARG A 74 -8.51 -10.44 6.84
C ARG A 74 -7.02 -10.68 6.58
N ASP A 75 -6.49 -11.77 7.13
CA ASP A 75 -5.06 -12.13 7.01
C ASP A 75 -4.83 -13.05 5.80
N ASP A 76 -4.23 -12.52 4.74
CA ASP A 76 -3.89 -13.27 3.53
C ASP A 76 -2.59 -14.10 3.64
N GLN A 77 -1.79 -13.88 4.70
CA GLN A 77 -0.52 -14.56 4.93
C GLN A 77 0.47 -14.46 3.75
N GLY A 78 0.26 -13.54 2.82
CA GLY A 78 1.00 -13.45 1.57
C GLY A 78 0.65 -14.54 0.54
N LYS A 79 -0.46 -15.29 0.73
CA LYS A 79 -0.88 -16.42 -0.10
C LYS A 79 -1.96 -15.98 -1.10
N PRO A 80 -1.70 -16.06 -2.43
CA PRO A 80 -2.65 -15.61 -3.46
C PRO A 80 -4.05 -16.24 -3.36
N ASP A 81 -4.14 -17.57 -3.22
CA ASP A 81 -5.42 -18.27 -3.15
C ASP A 81 -6.22 -17.89 -1.89
N LEU A 82 -5.52 -17.71 -0.76
CA LEU A 82 -6.16 -17.27 0.46
C LEU A 82 -6.68 -15.83 0.33
N GLY A 83 -5.87 -14.91 -0.19
CA GLY A 83 -6.30 -13.52 -0.42
C GLY A 83 -7.49 -13.42 -1.36
N LYS A 84 -7.50 -14.23 -2.45
CA LYS A 84 -8.64 -14.36 -3.37
C LYS A 84 -9.92 -14.76 -2.62
N SER A 85 -9.86 -15.84 -1.83
CA SER A 85 -11.00 -16.37 -1.08
C SER A 85 -11.49 -15.39 -0.02
N LEU A 86 -10.58 -14.74 0.70
CA LEU A 86 -10.90 -13.75 1.73
C LEU A 86 -11.55 -12.50 1.16
N LEU A 87 -11.14 -12.03 -0.03
CA LEU A 87 -11.79 -10.91 -0.68
C LEU A 87 -13.20 -11.26 -1.14
N ALA A 88 -13.39 -12.46 -1.71
CA ALA A 88 -14.71 -12.94 -2.12
C ALA A 88 -15.66 -12.98 -0.92
N SER A 89 -15.24 -13.60 0.20
CA SER A 89 -16.04 -13.67 1.41
C SER A 89 -16.30 -12.29 2.05
N ALA A 90 -15.34 -11.38 1.99
CA ALA A 90 -15.52 -10.02 2.45
C ALA A 90 -16.65 -9.29 1.69
N TYR A 91 -16.74 -9.48 0.39
CA TYR A 91 -17.81 -8.89 -0.42
C TYR A 91 -19.14 -9.63 -0.29
N SER A 92 -19.15 -10.98 -0.25
CA SER A 92 -20.37 -11.79 -0.21
C SER A 92 -20.98 -11.87 1.19
N ASP A 93 -20.17 -12.18 2.20
CA ASP A 93 -20.64 -12.54 3.54
C ASP A 93 -20.59 -11.32 4.48
N ASP A 94 -19.45 -10.63 4.55
CA ASP A 94 -19.27 -9.45 5.39
C ASP A 94 -19.95 -8.20 4.81
N LYS A 95 -20.43 -8.24 3.56
CA LYS A 95 -21.07 -7.12 2.85
C LYS A 95 -20.16 -5.87 2.80
N ALA A 96 -18.87 -6.07 2.61
CA ALA A 96 -17.94 -4.96 2.47
C ALA A 96 -18.31 -4.09 1.24
N ASP A 97 -18.31 -2.78 1.44
CA ASP A 97 -18.55 -1.81 0.37
C ASP A 97 -17.32 -1.61 -0.50
N ILE A 98 -16.15 -1.58 0.13
CA ILE A 98 -14.85 -1.34 -0.45
C ILE A 98 -13.84 -2.27 0.21
N ALA A 99 -12.80 -2.68 -0.53
CA ALA A 99 -11.66 -3.35 0.06
C ALA A 99 -10.37 -2.52 -0.10
N VAL A 100 -9.44 -2.67 0.83
CA VAL A 100 -8.08 -2.10 0.83
C VAL A 100 -7.07 -3.24 0.94
N GLY A 101 -5.95 -3.11 0.30
CA GLY A 101 -4.87 -4.10 0.29
C GLY A 101 -4.58 -4.60 -1.13
N PRO A 102 -3.89 -5.72 -1.29
CA PRO A 102 -3.15 -6.46 -0.28
C PRO A 102 -1.68 -6.01 -0.19
N THR A 103 -0.90 -6.68 0.69
CA THR A 103 0.52 -6.38 0.85
C THR A 103 1.37 -6.97 -0.29
N SER A 104 1.06 -8.17 -0.74
CA SER A 104 1.80 -8.91 -1.77
C SER A 104 1.29 -8.62 -3.18
N SER A 105 2.20 -8.38 -4.14
CA SER A 105 1.83 -8.25 -5.56
C SER A 105 1.21 -9.51 -6.14
N GLY A 106 1.65 -10.70 -5.71
CA GLY A 106 1.05 -11.96 -6.13
C GLY A 106 -0.38 -12.11 -5.65
N VAL A 107 -0.66 -11.71 -4.40
CA VAL A 107 -2.01 -11.69 -3.83
C VAL A 107 -2.87 -10.66 -4.57
N ALA A 108 -2.33 -9.47 -4.85
CA ALA A 108 -3.06 -8.44 -5.59
C ALA A 108 -3.55 -8.95 -6.93
N LEU A 109 -2.67 -9.56 -7.73
CA LEU A 109 -3.04 -10.10 -9.05
C LEU A 109 -4.14 -11.17 -8.96
N ALA A 110 -4.16 -11.98 -7.90
CA ALA A 110 -5.22 -12.96 -7.67
C ALA A 110 -6.56 -12.32 -7.24
N MET A 111 -6.50 -11.15 -6.60
CA MET A 111 -7.69 -10.42 -6.12
C MET A 111 -8.36 -9.57 -7.20
N LEU A 112 -7.63 -9.13 -8.25
CA LEU A 112 -8.20 -8.24 -9.29
C LEU A 112 -9.46 -8.81 -9.96
N PRO A 113 -9.50 -10.09 -10.39
CA PRO A 113 -10.70 -10.68 -10.98
C PRO A 113 -11.89 -10.76 -10.00
N VAL A 114 -11.62 -10.92 -8.70
CA VAL A 114 -12.66 -10.97 -7.68
C VAL A 114 -13.34 -9.60 -7.53
N ALA A 115 -12.58 -8.52 -7.54
CA ALA A 115 -13.14 -7.17 -7.51
C ALA A 115 -14.08 -6.92 -8.70
N GLU A 116 -13.71 -7.42 -9.89
CA GLU A 116 -14.53 -7.34 -11.10
C GLU A 116 -15.80 -8.21 -11.01
N GLU A 117 -15.66 -9.45 -10.55
CA GLU A 117 -16.77 -10.40 -10.38
C GLU A 117 -17.85 -9.84 -9.44
N TYR A 118 -17.43 -9.31 -8.30
CA TYR A 118 -18.34 -8.73 -7.29
C TYR A 118 -18.73 -7.28 -7.60
N LYS A 119 -18.14 -6.66 -8.63
CA LYS A 119 -18.36 -5.25 -9.01
C LYS A 119 -18.15 -4.31 -7.82
N LYS A 120 -17.08 -4.52 -7.07
CA LYS A 120 -16.70 -3.76 -5.87
C LYS A 120 -15.29 -3.22 -6.00
N ILE A 121 -15.04 -2.03 -5.42
CA ILE A 121 -13.73 -1.38 -5.48
C ILE A 121 -12.73 -2.13 -4.60
N LEU A 122 -11.55 -2.42 -5.19
CA LEU A 122 -10.33 -2.77 -4.48
C LEU A 122 -9.33 -1.61 -4.62
N LEU A 123 -9.05 -0.93 -3.52
CA LEU A 123 -8.02 0.09 -3.41
C LEU A 123 -6.69 -0.58 -3.04
N VAL A 124 -5.77 -0.67 -3.99
CA VAL A 124 -4.51 -1.38 -3.80
C VAL A 124 -3.48 -0.51 -3.06
N GLU A 125 -3.01 -1.04 -1.93
CA GLU A 125 -1.94 -0.52 -1.08
C GLU A 125 -1.43 -1.68 -0.19
N PRO A 126 -0.15 -1.98 -0.09
CA PRO A 126 1.01 -1.37 -0.78
C PRO A 126 1.57 -2.16 -1.97
N ALA A 127 0.87 -3.16 -2.49
CA ALA A 127 1.37 -3.99 -3.61
C ALA A 127 1.75 -3.14 -4.83
N VAL A 128 2.90 -3.47 -5.47
CA VAL A 128 3.56 -2.55 -6.41
C VAL A 128 3.64 -3.00 -7.85
N ALA A 129 3.37 -4.27 -8.21
CA ALA A 129 3.52 -4.74 -9.59
C ALA A 129 2.81 -3.81 -10.59
N ASP A 130 3.47 -3.47 -11.68
CA ASP A 130 2.94 -2.57 -12.72
C ASP A 130 1.68 -3.13 -13.35
N ALA A 131 1.60 -4.46 -13.50
CA ALA A 131 0.47 -5.17 -14.06
C ALA A 131 -0.86 -4.86 -13.33
N ILE A 132 -0.83 -4.52 -12.03
CA ILE A 132 -2.03 -4.23 -11.23
C ILE A 132 -2.87 -3.08 -11.82
N THR A 133 -2.21 -2.02 -12.29
CA THR A 133 -2.85 -0.88 -12.96
C THR A 133 -2.40 -0.72 -14.41
N GLY A 134 -1.78 -1.76 -14.96
CA GLY A 134 -1.38 -1.95 -16.35
C GLY A 134 -2.28 -2.96 -17.04
N ASP A 135 -1.68 -4.03 -17.58
CA ASP A 135 -2.35 -5.04 -18.42
C ASP A 135 -3.40 -5.91 -17.69
N LYS A 136 -3.40 -5.94 -16.36
CA LYS A 136 -4.38 -6.66 -15.53
C LYS A 136 -5.43 -5.75 -14.89
N TRP A 137 -5.38 -4.44 -15.17
CA TRP A 137 -6.32 -3.49 -14.61
C TRP A 137 -7.76 -3.73 -15.09
N ASN A 138 -8.70 -3.48 -14.19
CA ASN A 138 -10.11 -3.31 -14.52
C ASN A 138 -10.67 -2.08 -13.77
N LYS A 139 -11.85 -1.60 -14.16
CA LYS A 139 -12.42 -0.34 -13.66
C LYS A 139 -12.71 -0.30 -12.15
N TYR A 140 -12.66 -1.43 -11.45
CA TYR A 140 -12.88 -1.52 -10.00
C TYR A 140 -11.58 -1.35 -9.21
N ILE A 141 -10.43 -1.25 -9.89
CA ILE A 141 -9.10 -1.19 -9.27
C ILE A 141 -8.60 0.25 -9.22
N PHE A 142 -8.33 0.72 -8.02
CA PHE A 142 -7.61 1.96 -7.74
C PHE A 142 -6.32 1.64 -6.98
N ARG A 143 -5.33 2.52 -7.03
CA ARG A 143 -4.08 2.35 -6.29
C ARG A 143 -3.60 3.69 -5.73
N THR A 144 -3.34 3.74 -4.42
CA THR A 144 -2.67 4.85 -3.74
C THR A 144 -1.18 4.59 -3.57
N GLY A 145 -0.78 3.34 -3.65
CA GLY A 145 0.62 2.93 -3.62
C GLY A 145 1.40 3.33 -4.88
N ARG A 146 2.70 3.37 -4.74
CA ARG A 146 3.65 3.45 -5.85
C ARG A 146 3.59 2.18 -6.71
N ASN A 147 4.29 2.17 -7.84
CA ASN A 147 4.43 0.99 -8.70
C ASN A 147 5.90 0.62 -8.95
N SER A 148 6.13 -0.56 -9.52
CA SER A 148 7.48 -1.08 -9.81
C SER A 148 8.27 -0.14 -10.72
N SER A 149 7.65 0.50 -11.70
CA SER A 149 8.32 1.47 -12.59
C SER A 149 8.79 2.70 -11.84
N GLN A 150 8.00 3.23 -10.89
CA GLN A 150 8.40 4.36 -10.05
C GLN A 150 9.56 3.99 -9.13
N ASP A 151 9.51 2.81 -8.52
CA ASP A 151 10.60 2.29 -7.68
C ASP A 151 11.88 2.11 -8.50
N ALA A 152 11.76 1.54 -9.70
CA ALA A 152 12.88 1.30 -10.60
C ALA A 152 13.56 2.60 -11.04
N ILE A 153 12.79 3.62 -11.42
CA ILE A 153 13.33 4.94 -11.80
C ILE A 153 14.06 5.56 -10.59
N SER A 154 13.47 5.52 -9.40
CA SER A 154 14.10 6.08 -8.19
C SER A 154 15.43 5.41 -7.86
N ASN A 155 15.52 4.09 -8.02
CA ASN A 155 16.75 3.34 -7.79
C ASN A 155 17.78 3.59 -8.91
N ALA A 156 17.34 3.64 -10.17
CA ALA A 156 18.23 3.89 -11.32
C ALA A 156 18.97 5.23 -11.21
N VAL A 157 18.33 6.30 -10.70
CA VAL A 157 18.96 7.62 -10.52
C VAL A 157 20.32 7.54 -9.81
N ALA A 158 20.45 6.67 -8.81
CA ALA A 158 21.68 6.52 -8.03
C ALA A 158 22.77 5.72 -8.76
N ILE A 159 22.38 4.65 -9.48
CA ILE A 159 23.32 3.62 -9.96
C ILE A 159 23.41 3.49 -11.50
N ASP A 160 22.51 4.11 -12.28
CA ASP A 160 22.54 4.07 -13.75
C ASP A 160 23.60 5.05 -14.31
N LYS A 161 24.87 4.64 -14.30
CA LYS A 161 25.98 5.46 -14.79
C LYS A 161 26.83 4.65 -15.78
N ALA A 162 27.45 5.36 -16.73
CA ALA A 162 28.42 4.76 -17.67
C ALA A 162 29.58 4.11 -16.89
N GLY A 163 29.98 2.91 -17.31
CA GLY A 163 31.01 2.12 -16.64
C GLY A 163 30.56 1.36 -15.39
N VAL A 164 29.25 1.37 -15.09
CA VAL A 164 28.66 0.54 -14.04
C VAL A 164 28.12 -0.75 -14.65
N THR A 165 28.45 -1.89 -14.03
CA THR A 165 27.88 -3.20 -14.35
C THR A 165 27.03 -3.68 -13.18
N ILE A 166 25.78 -4.03 -13.46
CA ILE A 166 24.79 -4.43 -12.46
C ILE A 166 24.39 -5.90 -12.69
N ALA A 167 24.27 -6.66 -11.61
CA ALA A 167 23.50 -7.91 -11.60
C ALA A 167 22.37 -7.78 -10.58
N THR A 168 21.23 -8.40 -10.83
CA THR A 168 20.09 -8.33 -9.92
C THR A 168 19.93 -9.59 -9.12
N LEU A 169 19.51 -9.49 -7.86
CA LEU A 169 19.06 -10.59 -7.01
C LEU A 169 17.62 -10.31 -6.55
N ALA A 170 16.68 -11.07 -7.05
CA ALA A 170 15.26 -10.84 -6.80
C ALA A 170 14.51 -12.09 -6.36
N GLN A 171 13.39 -11.88 -5.67
CA GLN A 171 12.45 -12.96 -5.35
C GLN A 171 11.72 -13.44 -6.59
N ASP A 172 11.58 -14.78 -6.73
CA ASP A 172 10.92 -15.41 -7.87
C ASP A 172 9.39 -15.44 -7.72
N TYR A 173 8.77 -14.26 -7.79
CA TYR A 173 7.31 -14.10 -7.90
C TYR A 173 6.98 -12.74 -8.54
N ALA A 174 5.68 -12.39 -8.64
CA ALA A 174 5.22 -11.21 -9.35
C ALA A 174 5.96 -9.90 -9.00
N PHE A 175 6.24 -9.65 -7.72
CA PHE A 175 6.99 -8.46 -7.28
C PHE A 175 8.41 -8.44 -7.86
N GLY A 176 9.19 -9.51 -7.69
CA GLY A 176 10.58 -9.54 -8.13
C GLY A 176 10.72 -9.55 -9.65
N ARG A 177 9.89 -10.34 -10.34
CA ARG A 177 9.88 -10.42 -11.81
C ARG A 177 9.52 -9.07 -12.44
N ASP A 178 8.44 -8.45 -11.97
CA ASP A 178 7.98 -7.16 -12.46
C ASP A 178 8.96 -6.03 -12.14
N GLY A 179 9.49 -6.02 -10.91
CA GLY A 179 10.46 -5.01 -10.48
C GLY A 179 11.78 -5.05 -11.26
N VAL A 180 12.33 -6.24 -11.53
CA VAL A 180 13.54 -6.38 -12.37
C VAL A 180 13.25 -5.97 -13.81
N LYS A 181 12.10 -6.34 -14.37
CA LYS A 181 11.67 -5.89 -15.71
C LYS A 181 11.58 -4.37 -15.78
N ALA A 182 10.97 -3.73 -14.79
CA ALA A 182 10.87 -2.28 -14.69
C ALA A 182 12.25 -1.62 -14.56
N PHE A 183 13.13 -2.17 -13.73
CA PHE A 183 14.49 -1.67 -13.55
C PHE A 183 15.32 -1.76 -14.83
N LYS A 184 15.25 -2.89 -15.54
CA LYS A 184 15.88 -3.07 -16.86
C LYS A 184 15.38 -2.04 -17.89
N GLY A 185 14.11 -1.67 -17.83
CA GLY A 185 13.55 -0.59 -18.65
C GLY A 185 14.01 0.81 -18.25
N ALA A 186 14.33 1.03 -16.98
CA ALA A 186 14.70 2.32 -16.43
C ALA A 186 16.19 2.66 -16.66
N ILE A 187 17.09 1.67 -16.61
CA ILE A 187 18.53 1.89 -16.83
C ILE A 187 18.83 2.15 -18.30
N LYS A 188 19.73 3.13 -18.57
CA LYS A 188 20.11 3.55 -19.93
C LYS A 188 21.61 3.54 -20.15
N ASN A 189 22.41 3.71 -19.09
CA ASN A 189 23.86 3.90 -19.12
C ASN A 189 24.62 2.72 -18.53
N ALA A 190 24.10 2.09 -17.49
CA ALA A 190 24.69 0.93 -16.84
C ALA A 190 24.39 -0.36 -17.64
N LYS A 191 25.30 -1.32 -17.56
CA LYS A 191 25.16 -2.64 -18.16
C LYS A 191 24.47 -3.59 -17.18
N LEU A 192 23.35 -4.20 -17.56
CA LEU A 192 22.78 -5.34 -16.81
C LEU A 192 23.44 -6.63 -17.30
N ALA A 193 24.25 -7.25 -16.45
CA ALA A 193 25.05 -8.44 -16.78
C ALA A 193 24.31 -9.75 -16.49
N HIS A 194 23.46 -9.76 -15.46
CA HIS A 194 22.77 -10.99 -15.02
C HIS A 194 21.52 -10.68 -14.20
N GLU A 195 20.51 -11.53 -14.31
CA GLU A 195 19.29 -11.52 -13.52
C GLU A 195 19.21 -12.85 -12.75
N GLU A 196 19.33 -12.82 -11.42
CA GLU A 196 19.20 -13.97 -10.53
C GLU A 196 17.86 -13.92 -9.81
N TYR A 197 17.09 -14.98 -9.89
CA TYR A 197 15.81 -15.12 -9.20
C TYR A 197 15.86 -16.33 -8.25
N LEU A 198 15.49 -16.12 -7.01
CA LEU A 198 15.46 -17.15 -5.98
C LEU A 198 14.05 -17.28 -5.39
N PRO A 199 13.62 -18.51 -5.03
CA PRO A 199 12.34 -18.73 -4.36
C PRO A 199 12.15 -17.84 -3.13
N THR A 200 10.92 -17.44 -2.85
CA THR A 200 10.58 -16.60 -1.68
C THR A 200 10.89 -17.29 -0.34
N SER A 201 11.01 -18.63 -0.35
CA SER A 201 11.37 -19.45 0.80
C SER A 201 12.89 -19.63 1.00
N THR A 202 13.72 -19.02 0.15
CA THR A 202 15.18 -19.14 0.23
C THR A 202 15.69 -18.55 1.54
N THR A 203 16.50 -19.33 2.26
CA THR A 203 17.18 -18.92 3.51
C THR A 203 18.71 -18.94 3.37
N ASP A 204 19.23 -19.71 2.42
CA ASP A 204 20.65 -19.76 2.05
C ASP A 204 20.84 -19.15 0.66
N PHE A 205 21.52 -18.04 0.60
CA PHE A 205 21.79 -17.28 -0.60
C PHE A 205 23.17 -17.54 -1.22
N THR A 206 23.97 -18.42 -0.63
CA THR A 206 25.37 -18.65 -1.00
C THR A 206 25.52 -19.01 -2.47
N ALA A 207 24.76 -19.98 -2.96
CA ALA A 207 24.86 -20.42 -4.36
C ALA A 207 24.42 -19.34 -5.35
N GLY A 208 23.34 -18.59 -5.03
CA GLY A 208 22.88 -17.45 -5.85
C GLY A 208 23.91 -16.34 -5.88
N ALA A 209 24.44 -15.96 -4.73
CA ALA A 209 25.49 -14.95 -4.61
C ALA A 209 26.77 -15.35 -5.36
N GLN A 210 27.17 -16.61 -5.31
CA GLN A 210 28.34 -17.10 -6.06
C GLN A 210 28.15 -16.91 -7.58
N ARG A 211 26.96 -17.22 -8.11
CA ARG A 211 26.67 -16.98 -9.54
C ARG A 211 26.75 -15.50 -9.90
N LEU A 212 26.29 -14.61 -9.01
CA LEU A 212 26.39 -13.16 -9.21
C LEU A 212 27.85 -12.69 -9.21
N ILE A 213 28.66 -13.17 -8.24
CA ILE A 213 30.10 -12.90 -8.17
C ILE A 213 30.79 -13.34 -9.46
N ASP A 214 30.53 -14.54 -9.95
CA ASP A 214 31.13 -15.07 -11.16
C ASP A 214 30.77 -14.26 -12.42
N LYS A 215 29.61 -13.63 -12.45
CA LYS A 215 29.18 -12.74 -13.54
C LYS A 215 29.79 -11.33 -13.45
N LEU A 216 30.16 -10.89 -12.25
CA LEU A 216 30.61 -9.52 -12.01
C LEU A 216 32.14 -9.40 -11.81
N LYS A 217 32.82 -10.40 -11.22
CA LYS A 217 34.21 -10.28 -10.73
C LYS A 217 35.19 -9.73 -11.78
N ASP A 218 35.04 -10.16 -13.03
CA ASP A 218 35.93 -9.81 -14.14
C ASP A 218 35.40 -8.63 -14.99
N GLN A 219 34.28 -8.02 -14.63
CA GLN A 219 33.76 -6.85 -15.32
C GLN A 219 34.58 -5.60 -14.93
N PRO A 220 34.84 -4.70 -15.88
CA PRO A 220 35.58 -3.44 -15.60
C PRO A 220 34.67 -2.46 -14.85
N GLY A 221 35.29 -1.49 -14.16
CA GLY A 221 34.59 -0.39 -13.51
C GLY A 221 33.84 -0.78 -12.25
N ARG A 222 32.81 0.00 -11.90
CA ARG A 222 31.97 -0.21 -10.73
C ARG A 222 31.02 -1.38 -10.94
N LYS A 223 30.91 -2.25 -9.96
CA LYS A 223 30.10 -3.48 -10.01
C LYS A 223 29.12 -3.50 -8.88
N ILE A 224 27.82 -3.72 -9.18
CA ILE A 224 26.75 -3.66 -8.21
C ILE A 224 25.87 -4.91 -8.27
N ILE A 225 25.60 -5.51 -7.11
CA ILE A 225 24.46 -6.42 -6.92
C ILE A 225 23.30 -5.58 -6.44
N TRP A 226 22.26 -5.43 -7.29
CA TRP A 226 21.03 -4.76 -6.90
C TRP A 226 20.03 -5.78 -6.37
N ILE A 227 19.68 -5.64 -5.07
CA ILE A 227 18.80 -6.55 -4.37
C ILE A 227 17.37 -6.02 -4.40
N LEU A 228 16.44 -6.85 -4.89
CA LEU A 228 15.00 -6.62 -4.89
C LEU A 228 14.31 -7.71 -4.08
N TRP A 229 14.27 -7.53 -2.76
CA TRP A 229 13.77 -8.51 -1.82
C TRP A 229 12.81 -7.86 -0.81
N ALA A 230 11.60 -8.43 -0.67
CA ALA A 230 10.59 -7.93 0.24
C ALA A 230 10.42 -8.87 1.45
N GLY A 231 10.17 -8.28 2.62
CA GLY A 231 9.84 -9.02 3.83
C GLY A 231 11.04 -9.54 4.62
N ALA A 232 10.76 -10.51 5.48
CA ALA A 232 11.76 -11.14 6.33
C ALA A 232 12.75 -11.99 5.52
N GLY A 233 13.95 -12.21 6.08
CA GLY A 233 14.94 -13.08 5.47
C GLY A 233 15.61 -12.49 4.23
N ASN A 234 15.82 -11.17 4.19
CA ASN A 234 16.52 -10.54 3.07
C ASN A 234 17.98 -11.01 2.96
N PRO A 235 18.56 -10.96 1.72
CA PRO A 235 19.87 -11.54 1.44
C PRO A 235 21.07 -10.64 1.79
N PHE A 236 20.96 -9.67 2.71
CA PHE A 236 22.08 -8.74 3.01
C PHE A 236 23.34 -9.42 3.48
N LYS A 237 23.22 -10.61 4.10
CA LYS A 237 24.39 -11.41 4.52
C LYS A 237 25.30 -11.87 3.38
N ILE A 238 24.90 -11.74 2.12
CA ILE A 238 25.84 -11.99 1.01
C ILE A 238 27.02 -11.02 1.05
N ALA A 239 26.90 -9.88 1.75
CA ALA A 239 28.03 -8.96 2.00
C ALA A 239 29.20 -9.65 2.73
N ASP A 240 28.94 -10.69 3.52
CA ASP A 240 29.95 -11.48 4.24
C ASP A 240 30.77 -12.41 3.31
N MET A 241 30.40 -12.51 2.02
CA MET A 241 31.09 -13.32 1.01
C MET A 241 32.28 -12.61 0.35
N ASP A 242 32.92 -11.69 1.09
CA ASP A 242 34.10 -10.94 0.64
C ASP A 242 33.92 -10.24 -0.72
N LEU A 243 32.74 -9.65 -0.95
CA LEU A 243 32.40 -8.92 -2.19
C LEU A 243 33.41 -7.83 -2.50
N LYS A 244 33.98 -7.20 -1.46
CA LYS A 244 35.02 -6.14 -1.58
C LYS A 244 36.26 -6.62 -2.34
N ARG A 245 36.67 -7.86 -2.16
CA ARG A 245 37.80 -8.45 -2.90
C ARG A 245 37.63 -8.35 -4.42
N TYR A 246 36.37 -8.43 -4.87
CA TYR A 246 36.00 -8.34 -6.28
C TYR A 246 35.57 -6.93 -6.70
N GLY A 247 35.60 -5.96 -5.77
CA GLY A 247 35.09 -4.60 -6.01
C GLY A 247 33.59 -4.56 -6.28
N ILE A 248 32.82 -5.46 -5.67
CA ILE A 248 31.36 -5.57 -5.82
C ILE A 248 30.70 -4.88 -4.63
N GLU A 249 29.77 -3.98 -4.92
CA GLU A 249 28.94 -3.26 -3.96
C GLU A 249 27.51 -3.82 -3.96
N ILE A 250 26.77 -3.53 -2.89
CA ILE A 250 25.34 -3.88 -2.78
C ILE A 250 24.51 -2.60 -2.81
N ALA A 251 23.46 -2.60 -3.63
CA ALA A 251 22.42 -1.58 -3.62
C ALA A 251 21.03 -2.21 -3.46
N THR A 252 20.13 -1.49 -2.82
CA THR A 252 18.74 -1.95 -2.60
C THR A 252 17.80 -0.77 -2.46
N GLY A 253 16.51 -0.97 -2.66
CA GLY A 253 15.50 0.06 -2.53
C GLY A 253 14.24 -0.42 -1.82
N GLY A 254 13.37 0.51 -1.45
CA GLY A 254 12.11 0.20 -0.78
C GLY A 254 12.24 -0.27 0.66
N ASN A 255 13.28 0.16 1.35
CA ASN A 255 13.59 -0.31 2.70
C ASN A 255 12.77 0.43 3.75
N ILE A 256 12.23 -0.34 4.71
CA ILE A 256 11.66 0.20 5.95
C ILE A 256 12.79 0.67 6.89
N LEU A 257 12.49 1.60 7.78
CA LEU A 257 13.47 2.16 8.72
C LEU A 257 14.23 1.09 9.53
N PRO A 258 13.61 0.02 10.04
CA PRO A 258 14.34 -1.05 10.73
C PRO A 258 15.36 -1.78 9.83
N ALA A 259 15.04 -1.99 8.54
CA ALA A 259 15.99 -2.58 7.60
C ALA A 259 17.16 -1.63 7.33
N MET A 260 16.90 -0.34 7.12
CA MET A 260 17.94 0.66 6.93
C MET A 260 18.84 0.82 8.16
N ALA A 261 18.30 0.69 9.35
CA ALA A 261 19.09 0.70 10.59
C ALA A 261 20.14 -0.42 10.65
N SER A 262 19.90 -1.54 9.95
CA SER A 262 20.86 -2.65 9.86
C SER A 262 22.05 -2.38 8.94
N PHE A 263 21.99 -1.35 8.07
CA PHE A 263 23.06 -1.02 7.11
C PHE A 263 24.37 -0.63 7.77
N LYS A 264 24.35 -0.18 9.03
CA LYS A 264 25.55 0.01 9.83
C LYS A 264 26.44 -1.23 9.92
N ASN A 265 25.84 -2.42 9.76
CA ASN A 265 26.55 -3.71 9.78
C ASN A 265 27.10 -4.08 8.38
N PHE A 266 26.79 -3.30 7.33
CA PHE A 266 27.17 -3.56 5.96
C PHE A 266 27.74 -2.27 5.31
N PRO A 267 28.97 -1.84 5.70
CA PRO A 267 29.58 -0.60 5.21
C PRO A 267 29.69 -0.58 3.69
N GLY A 268 29.23 0.50 3.07
CA GLY A 268 29.20 0.69 1.61
C GLY A 268 27.91 0.21 0.93
N MET A 269 26.92 -0.32 1.68
CA MET A 269 25.61 -0.63 1.13
C MET A 269 24.84 0.67 0.86
N GLU A 270 24.32 0.81 -0.36
CA GLU A 270 23.41 1.89 -0.74
C GLU A 270 21.95 1.43 -0.59
N GLY A 271 21.09 2.30 -0.08
CA GLY A 271 19.65 2.00 0.10
C GLY A 271 18.79 3.22 -0.09
N ALA A 272 17.52 2.98 -0.48
CA ALA A 272 16.53 4.02 -0.63
C ALA A 272 15.28 3.70 0.20
N THR A 273 14.57 4.74 0.61
CA THR A 273 13.21 4.66 1.13
C THR A 273 12.32 5.61 0.36
N TYR A 274 11.02 5.31 0.26
CA TYR A 274 10.07 6.11 -0.52
C TYR A 274 9.29 7.12 0.30
N TYR A 275 9.57 7.18 1.58
CA TYR A 275 9.07 8.19 2.51
C TYR A 275 9.98 8.23 3.74
N TYR A 276 10.35 9.44 4.13
CA TYR A 276 11.01 9.71 5.42
C TYR A 276 10.24 10.83 6.12
N PHE A 277 9.78 10.58 7.31
CA PHE A 277 8.83 11.42 8.06
C PHE A 277 9.27 12.88 8.22
N GLY A 278 10.57 13.16 8.22
CA GLY A 278 11.13 14.49 8.38
C GLY A 278 11.19 15.33 7.09
N ILE A 279 10.91 14.75 5.91
CA ILE A 279 11.04 15.45 4.62
C ILE A 279 9.75 16.19 4.23
N PRO A 280 8.55 15.58 4.19
CA PRO A 280 7.36 16.29 3.79
C PRO A 280 6.97 17.35 4.83
N LYS A 281 6.70 18.57 4.35
CA LYS A 281 6.27 19.71 5.19
C LYS A 281 4.83 20.06 4.83
N ASN A 282 3.88 19.33 5.42
CA ASN A 282 2.45 19.58 5.23
C ASN A 282 1.66 19.12 6.46
N PRO A 283 0.46 19.67 6.69
CA PRO A 283 -0.34 19.37 7.90
C PRO A 283 -0.71 17.89 8.06
N VAL A 284 -0.90 17.17 6.95
CA VAL A 284 -1.27 15.74 6.98
C VAL A 284 -0.09 14.90 7.48
N ASN A 285 1.12 15.20 7.04
CA ASN A 285 2.33 14.54 7.53
C ASN A 285 2.59 14.85 9.00
N GLU A 286 2.45 16.11 9.40
CA GLU A 286 2.64 16.53 10.79
C GLU A 286 1.66 15.81 11.72
N ALA A 287 0.39 15.68 11.32
CA ALA A 287 -0.62 14.93 12.07
C ALA A 287 -0.26 13.45 12.20
N LEU A 288 0.15 12.79 11.10
CA LEU A 288 0.60 11.40 11.13
C LEU A 288 1.78 11.22 12.07
N VAL A 289 2.81 12.06 11.95
CA VAL A 289 4.03 11.99 12.78
C VAL A 289 3.68 12.15 14.26
N ALA A 290 2.87 13.16 14.60
CA ALA A 290 2.45 13.42 15.98
C ALA A 290 1.64 12.23 16.57
N ALA A 291 0.67 11.71 15.83
CA ALA A 291 -0.17 10.59 16.26
C ALA A 291 0.67 9.31 16.44
N HIS A 292 1.59 9.02 15.52
CA HIS A 292 2.45 7.84 15.58
C HIS A 292 3.42 7.89 16.76
N TYR A 293 4.07 9.05 16.99
CA TYR A 293 4.92 9.22 18.18
C TYR A 293 4.13 9.12 19.50
N LYS A 294 2.91 9.66 19.53
CA LYS A 294 2.05 9.55 20.71
C LYS A 294 1.78 8.09 21.08
N GLN A 295 1.49 7.26 20.08
CA GLN A 295 1.08 5.87 20.29
C GLN A 295 2.26 4.90 20.42
N PHE A 296 3.29 5.03 19.55
CA PHE A 296 4.36 4.04 19.43
C PHE A 296 5.73 4.52 19.91
N LYS A 297 5.86 5.81 20.30
CA LYS A 297 7.14 6.42 20.67
C LYS A 297 8.22 6.32 19.59
N ALA A 298 7.80 6.20 18.33
CA ALA A 298 8.66 6.02 17.15
C ALA A 298 8.06 6.80 15.96
N PRO A 299 8.87 7.15 14.94
CA PRO A 299 8.36 7.78 13.74
C PRO A 299 7.55 6.80 12.88
N PRO A 300 6.59 7.31 12.06
CA PRO A 300 5.96 6.50 11.03
C PRO A 300 6.93 6.15 9.91
N ASP A 301 6.72 5.00 9.31
CA ASP A 301 7.48 4.50 8.16
C ASP A 301 6.67 4.60 6.86
N PHE A 302 7.24 4.26 5.73
CA PHE A 302 6.61 4.54 4.44
C PHE A 302 5.34 3.71 4.18
N PHE A 303 5.23 2.50 4.70
CA PHE A 303 3.98 1.73 4.60
C PHE A 303 2.89 2.30 5.52
N THR A 304 3.26 2.88 6.66
CA THR A 304 2.32 3.63 7.49
C THR A 304 1.79 4.86 6.75
N ALA A 305 2.67 5.62 6.10
CA ALA A 305 2.25 6.76 5.27
C ALA A 305 1.40 6.32 4.07
N GLY A 306 1.64 5.12 3.51
CA GLY A 306 0.84 4.52 2.44
C GLY A 306 -0.59 4.21 2.89
N GLY A 307 -0.74 3.47 3.98
CA GLY A 307 -2.06 3.16 4.56
C GLY A 307 -2.84 4.42 4.94
N PHE A 308 -2.17 5.43 5.49
CA PHE A 308 -2.77 6.74 5.77
C PHE A 308 -3.28 7.42 4.49
N SER A 309 -2.51 7.35 3.40
CA SER A 309 -2.91 7.90 2.11
C SER A 309 -4.15 7.19 1.54
N SER A 310 -4.28 5.88 1.74
CA SER A 310 -5.48 5.12 1.35
C SER A 310 -6.73 5.60 2.10
N ALA A 311 -6.60 5.83 3.41
CA ALA A 311 -7.68 6.36 4.23
C ALA A 311 -8.10 7.77 3.76
N MET A 312 -7.12 8.64 3.47
CA MET A 312 -7.40 9.98 2.94
C MET A 312 -8.18 9.92 1.63
N ALA A 313 -7.78 9.04 0.71
CA ALA A 313 -8.49 8.83 -0.56
C ALA A 313 -9.93 8.37 -0.34
N LEU A 314 -10.13 7.34 0.50
CA LEU A 314 -11.45 6.76 0.78
C LEU A 314 -12.39 7.78 1.42
N VAL A 315 -11.94 8.45 2.48
CA VAL A 315 -12.79 9.42 3.19
C VAL A 315 -13.09 10.64 2.32
N THR A 316 -12.14 11.09 1.48
CA THR A 316 -12.39 12.16 0.52
C THR A 316 -13.47 11.77 -0.49
N ALA A 317 -13.41 10.57 -1.05
CA ALA A 317 -14.41 10.06 -1.97
C ALA A 317 -15.78 9.90 -1.28
N LEU A 318 -15.82 9.32 -0.09
CA LEU A 318 -17.04 9.13 0.68
C LEU A 318 -17.69 10.47 1.08
N LYS A 319 -16.93 11.48 1.47
CA LYS A 319 -17.43 12.84 1.73
C LYS A 319 -18.04 13.45 0.48
N ALA A 320 -17.37 13.33 -0.66
CA ALA A 320 -17.86 13.85 -1.94
C ALA A 320 -19.14 13.17 -2.43
N THR A 321 -19.36 11.90 -2.06
CA THR A 321 -20.60 11.18 -2.37
C THR A 321 -21.71 11.37 -1.33
N GLY A 322 -21.48 12.15 -0.27
CA GLY A 322 -22.43 12.30 0.83
C GLY A 322 -22.55 11.05 1.71
N GLY A 323 -21.47 10.24 1.83
CA GLY A 323 -21.48 8.96 2.55
C GLY A 323 -22.13 7.81 1.78
N ASP A 324 -22.43 7.98 0.49
CA ASP A 324 -22.92 6.92 -0.37
C ASP A 324 -21.76 6.07 -0.89
N ALA A 325 -21.71 4.80 -0.47
CA ALA A 325 -20.68 3.85 -0.84
C ALA A 325 -21.03 3.04 -2.10
N ALA A 326 -22.06 3.42 -2.86
CA ALA A 326 -22.43 2.75 -4.11
C ALA A 326 -21.24 2.77 -5.10
N THR A 327 -20.82 1.59 -5.55
CA THR A 327 -19.59 1.38 -6.33
C THR A 327 -19.47 2.31 -7.53
N ASN A 328 -20.51 2.40 -8.38
CA ASN A 328 -20.44 3.23 -9.60
C ASN A 328 -20.32 4.73 -9.28
N LYS A 329 -20.92 5.18 -8.18
CA LYS A 329 -20.81 6.57 -7.73
C LYS A 329 -19.41 6.87 -7.21
N LEU A 330 -18.82 5.94 -6.43
CA LEU A 330 -17.45 6.06 -5.96
C LEU A 330 -16.44 6.04 -7.11
N ILE A 331 -16.56 5.13 -8.08
CA ILE A 331 -15.69 5.09 -9.26
C ILE A 331 -15.71 6.45 -9.96
N LYS A 332 -16.89 6.95 -10.31
CA LYS A 332 -17.02 8.26 -10.98
C LYS A 332 -16.44 9.42 -10.16
N THR A 333 -16.51 9.35 -8.83
CA THR A 333 -15.95 10.36 -7.94
C THR A 333 -14.43 10.25 -7.83
N MET A 334 -13.90 9.03 -7.77
CA MET A 334 -12.46 8.78 -7.62
C MET A 334 -11.67 9.06 -8.90
N GLU A 335 -12.25 8.84 -10.08
CA GLU A 335 -11.59 9.17 -11.35
C GLU A 335 -11.26 10.66 -11.45
N GLY A 336 -9.96 10.99 -11.50
CA GLY A 336 -9.44 12.36 -11.49
C GLY A 336 -9.51 13.09 -10.15
N MET A 337 -9.94 12.43 -9.07
CA MET A 337 -10.02 13.04 -7.74
C MET A 337 -8.62 13.31 -7.17
N SER A 338 -8.44 14.52 -6.63
CA SER A 338 -7.26 14.91 -5.86
C SER A 338 -7.55 14.85 -4.36
N PHE A 339 -6.56 14.44 -3.57
CA PHE A 339 -6.63 14.37 -2.11
C PHE A 339 -5.26 14.61 -1.49
N ASP A 340 -5.24 15.12 -0.27
CA ASP A 340 -4.01 15.40 0.46
C ASP A 340 -3.52 14.13 1.19
N THR A 341 -2.21 13.95 1.25
CA THR A 341 -1.56 12.80 1.90
C THR A 341 -0.33 13.23 2.69
N PRO A 342 0.24 12.37 3.54
CA PRO A 342 1.52 12.67 4.19
C PRO A 342 2.64 12.99 3.20
N LYS A 343 2.58 12.46 1.97
CA LYS A 343 3.57 12.70 0.90
C LYS A 343 3.27 13.92 0.02
N GLY A 344 2.20 14.65 0.31
CA GLY A 344 1.68 15.74 -0.50
C GLY A 344 0.39 15.39 -1.23
N LYS A 345 -0.01 16.23 -2.17
CA LYS A 345 -1.24 16.02 -2.94
C LYS A 345 -1.07 14.87 -3.94
N MET A 346 -2.03 13.95 -3.94
CA MET A 346 -2.12 12.86 -4.91
C MET A 346 -3.39 13.03 -5.75
N THR A 347 -3.36 12.49 -6.97
CA THR A 347 -4.51 12.52 -7.89
C THR A 347 -4.65 11.16 -8.56
N PHE A 348 -5.85 10.58 -8.51
CA PHE A 348 -6.15 9.41 -9.33
C PHE A 348 -6.23 9.82 -10.81
N ARG A 349 -5.72 8.97 -11.69
CA ARG A 349 -5.91 9.17 -13.14
C ARG A 349 -7.39 9.03 -13.50
N LYS A 350 -7.78 9.70 -14.60
CA LYS A 350 -9.08 9.50 -15.24
C LYS A 350 -9.11 8.21 -16.03
#